data_11c4a9385f0b12507593e7cd5ddab1f3
#
_entry.id   11c4a9385f0b12507593e7cd5ddab1f3
#
_cell.length_a   1.000
_cell.length_b   1.000
_cell.length_c   1.000
_cell.angle_alpha   90.00
_cell.angle_beta   90.00
_cell.angle_gamma   90.00
#
_symmetry.space_group_name_H-M   'P 1'
#
loop_
_entity.id
_entity.type
_entity.pdbx_description
1 polymer ?
#
loop_
_entity_poly.entity_id
_entity_poly.type
_entity_poly.pdbx_seq_one_letter_code
_entity_poly.pdbx_strand_id
1 'polypeptide(L)'
;GEAIDAADFLARIEFEPWFYYWKNVAYIEHGHQYDPYCASEHVMAPLSPLDPRRVMHGFSSTLLRYVVRQTHGMKEHGHEHLGVFDYVAFGLRLGVRGVGGLVSRFAAAVAELFALRRAHFHEAMTTLKSEHERRVALLAEASRLGKDRLRALAALQAQPVTRSIPGILGSVLLDRLALGLLASIALAVVAVIGVFHGRVLYGALGVLAAWVIAHRYLSMQRQLDPAEEMAARAGTLARLLPAAFVVMGHTHIPVQQPVHDGAATYI
;
A
#
# COMPACT_ATOMS: atom_id res chain seq x y z
N GLY A 1 43.69 5.04 10.09
CA GLY A 1 42.42 5.62 10.50
C GLY A 1 42.26 5.40 11.99
N GLU A 2 41.96 6.45 12.75
CA GLU A 2 41.67 6.32 14.17
C GLU A 2 40.44 5.42 14.34
N ALA A 3 40.54 4.42 15.20
CA ALA A 3 39.43 3.55 15.57
C ALA A 3 38.42 4.41 16.37
N ILE A 4 37.24 4.60 15.78
CA ILE A 4 36.13 5.29 16.49
C ILE A 4 35.75 4.39 17.68
N ASP A 5 35.75 4.93 18.90
CA ASP A 5 35.24 4.23 20.06
C ASP A 5 33.76 3.88 19.84
N ALA A 6 33.40 2.62 20.06
CA ALA A 6 32.03 2.15 19.86
C ALA A 6 31.02 2.91 20.74
N ALA A 7 31.41 3.34 21.94
CA ALA A 7 30.56 4.13 22.82
C ALA A 7 30.34 5.55 22.26
N ASP A 8 31.39 6.19 21.77
CA ASP A 8 31.31 7.50 21.09
C ASP A 8 30.46 7.45 19.81
N PHE A 9 30.59 6.36 19.04
CA PHE A 9 29.78 6.14 17.84
C PHE A 9 28.30 5.98 18.20
N LEU A 10 27.99 5.13 19.18
CA LEU A 10 26.61 4.88 19.62
C LEU A 10 25.96 6.15 20.21
N ALA A 11 26.73 6.99 20.91
CA ALA A 11 26.23 8.25 21.46
C ALA A 11 25.84 9.29 20.38
N ARG A 12 26.29 9.10 19.13
CA ARG A 12 25.94 9.98 18.00
C ARG A 12 24.76 9.47 17.18
N ILE A 13 24.21 8.28 17.51
CA ILE A 13 23.05 7.72 16.82
C ILE A 13 21.79 8.19 17.53
N GLU A 14 20.98 8.94 16.81
CA GLU A 14 19.66 9.37 17.25
C GLU A 14 18.57 8.60 16.49
N PHE A 15 17.52 8.21 17.18
CA PHE A 15 16.39 7.51 16.60
C PHE A 15 15.18 8.43 16.57
N GLU A 16 14.80 8.86 15.35
CA GLU A 16 13.60 9.64 15.18
C GLU A 16 12.38 8.71 14.99
N PRO A 17 11.36 8.85 15.83
CA PRO A 17 10.23 7.90 15.82
C PRO A 17 9.30 8.07 14.62
N TRP A 18 9.39 9.18 13.90
CA TRP A 18 8.55 9.47 12.75
C TRP A 18 9.34 10.12 11.62
N PHE A 19 9.85 11.36 11.84
CA PHE A 19 10.59 12.13 10.84
C PHE A 19 11.71 12.92 11.49
N TYR A 20 12.70 13.29 10.69
CA TYR A 20 13.74 14.27 11.04
C TYR A 20 13.40 15.60 10.38
N TYR A 21 13.48 16.69 11.13
CA TYR A 21 13.20 18.02 10.62
C TYR A 21 14.28 19.02 11.02
N TRP A 22 14.96 19.54 10.01
CA TRP A 22 15.86 20.66 10.16
C TRP A 22 15.23 21.89 9.51
N LYS A 23 14.78 22.84 10.36
CA LYS A 23 14.03 24.03 9.95
C LYS A 23 14.66 24.75 8.77
N ASN A 24 13.88 25.04 7.74
CA ASN A 24 14.25 25.69 6.48
C ASN A 24 15.27 24.92 5.62
N VAL A 25 15.76 23.76 6.04
CA VAL A 25 16.75 22.96 5.32
C VAL A 25 16.13 21.67 4.81
N ALA A 26 15.76 20.76 5.69
CA ALA A 26 15.30 19.44 5.27
C ALA A 26 14.19 18.87 6.16
N TYR A 27 13.26 18.17 5.51
CA TYR A 27 12.33 17.25 6.12
C TYR A 27 12.64 15.85 5.56
N ILE A 28 12.87 14.88 6.43
CA ILE A 28 13.31 13.53 6.04
C ILE A 28 12.45 12.50 6.74
N GLU A 29 11.87 11.59 5.99
CA GLU A 29 11.10 10.45 6.51
C GLU A 29 11.15 9.25 5.57
N HIS A 30 10.65 8.10 6.02
CA HIS A 30 10.55 6.92 5.14
C HIS A 30 9.45 7.07 4.09
N GLY A 31 8.30 7.67 4.41
CA GLY A 31 7.21 7.93 3.47
C GLY A 31 6.16 6.81 3.33
N HIS A 32 6.36 5.62 3.91
CA HIS A 32 5.44 4.48 3.80
C HIS A 32 4.01 4.77 4.28
N GLN A 33 3.82 5.76 5.13
CA GLN A 33 2.51 6.17 5.63
C GLN A 33 1.63 6.85 4.57
N TYR A 34 2.18 7.24 3.43
CA TYR A 34 1.43 7.81 2.31
C TYR A 34 1.02 6.76 1.27
N ASP A 35 1.56 5.55 1.37
CA ASP A 35 1.19 4.40 0.56
C ASP A 35 0.08 3.60 1.26
N PRO A 36 -1.15 3.53 0.70
CA PRO A 36 -2.26 2.80 1.29
C PRO A 36 -1.98 1.30 1.51
N TYR A 37 -1.03 0.73 0.76
CA TYR A 37 -0.65 -0.68 0.87
C TYR A 37 0.31 -0.95 2.03
N CYS A 38 1.01 0.09 2.51
CA CYS A 38 2.02 0.00 3.56
C CYS A 38 1.64 0.79 4.81
N ALA A 39 0.68 1.72 4.72
CA ALA A 39 0.24 2.54 5.83
C ALA A 39 -0.31 1.71 6.99
N SER A 40 -0.03 2.17 8.21
CA SER A 40 -0.69 1.72 9.43
C SER A 40 -1.85 2.64 9.80
N GLU A 41 -2.77 2.20 10.66
CA GLU A 41 -3.89 3.06 11.12
C GLU A 41 -3.38 4.28 11.89
N HIS A 42 -2.30 4.11 12.67
CA HIS A 42 -1.73 5.15 13.53
C HIS A 42 -0.21 5.14 13.43
N VAL A 43 0.37 6.14 12.74
CA VAL A 43 1.82 6.20 12.47
C VAL A 43 2.67 6.17 13.75
N MET A 44 2.25 6.82 14.84
CA MET A 44 2.98 6.83 16.11
C MET A 44 2.64 5.64 17.04
N ALA A 45 1.67 4.81 16.68
CA ALA A 45 1.29 3.59 17.40
C ALA A 45 0.93 2.48 16.41
N PRO A 46 1.86 2.03 15.55
CA PRO A 46 1.60 1.04 14.51
C PRO A 46 1.54 -0.37 15.07
N LEU A 47 0.84 -0.56 16.19
CA LEU A 47 0.77 -1.81 16.92
C LEU A 47 -0.47 -2.61 16.56
N SER A 48 -0.37 -3.94 16.68
CA SER A 48 -1.52 -4.80 16.51
C SER A 48 -2.50 -4.66 17.69
N PRO A 49 -3.80 -4.44 17.45
CA PRO A 49 -4.78 -4.40 18.53
C PRO A 49 -4.97 -5.76 19.20
N LEU A 50 -4.56 -6.86 18.55
CA LEU A 50 -4.68 -8.22 19.09
C LEU A 50 -3.44 -8.64 19.87
N ASP A 51 -2.27 -8.08 19.59
CA ASP A 51 -1.03 -8.30 20.36
C ASP A 51 -0.18 -7.02 20.31
N PRO A 52 -0.23 -6.17 21.35
CA PRO A 52 0.47 -4.88 21.35
C PRO A 52 2.01 -5.00 21.39
N ARG A 53 2.56 -6.21 21.50
CA ARG A 53 4.01 -6.47 21.34
C ARG A 53 4.42 -6.60 19.89
N ARG A 54 3.47 -6.61 18.95
CA ARG A 54 3.71 -6.76 17.51
C ARG A 54 3.27 -5.53 16.76
N VAL A 55 4.01 -5.21 15.71
CA VAL A 55 3.59 -4.23 14.72
C VAL A 55 2.43 -4.82 13.89
N MET A 56 1.42 -4.03 13.62
CA MET A 56 0.34 -4.40 12.73
C MET A 56 0.87 -4.52 11.30
N HIS A 57 0.66 -5.67 10.68
CA HIS A 57 1.06 -5.87 9.29
C HIS A 57 0.15 -5.08 8.35
N GLY A 58 0.74 -4.47 7.32
CA GLY A 58 0.00 -3.89 6.20
C GLY A 58 -0.28 -4.94 5.11
N PHE A 59 -0.94 -4.48 4.05
CA PHE A 59 -1.24 -5.30 2.88
C PHE A 59 0.03 -5.87 2.23
N SER A 60 1.02 -5.01 1.91
CA SER A 60 2.27 -5.42 1.27
C SER A 60 3.04 -6.43 2.12
N SER A 61 3.13 -6.21 3.43
CA SER A 61 3.79 -7.14 4.35
C SER A 61 3.11 -8.51 4.39
N THR A 62 1.78 -8.54 4.28
CA THR A 62 1.01 -9.79 4.24
C THR A 62 1.30 -10.56 2.96
N LEU A 63 1.23 -9.92 1.79
CA LEU A 63 1.57 -10.58 0.53
C LEU A 63 3.02 -11.06 0.49
N LEU A 64 3.96 -10.22 0.95
CA LEU A 64 5.36 -10.59 1.02
C LEU A 64 5.57 -11.85 1.88
N ARG A 65 4.94 -11.91 3.05
CA ARG A 65 5.08 -13.01 4.01
C ARG A 65 4.44 -14.31 3.54
N TYR A 66 3.21 -14.24 3.04
CA TYR A 66 2.41 -15.44 2.72
C TYR A 66 2.61 -15.94 1.29
N VAL A 67 2.95 -15.06 0.36
CA VAL A 67 3.04 -15.40 -1.07
C VAL A 67 4.49 -15.33 -1.54
N VAL A 68 5.11 -14.16 -1.53
CA VAL A 68 6.39 -13.93 -2.21
C VAL A 68 7.51 -14.77 -1.60
N ARG A 69 7.74 -14.63 -0.29
CA ARG A 69 8.83 -15.37 0.41
C ARG A 69 8.67 -16.88 0.39
N GLN A 70 7.44 -17.36 0.26
CA GLN A 70 7.16 -18.80 0.24
C GLN A 70 7.11 -19.38 -1.18
N THR A 71 7.21 -18.55 -2.22
CA THR A 71 7.14 -19.01 -3.61
C THR A 71 8.54 -18.96 -4.23
N HIS A 72 9.11 -20.14 -4.45
CA HIS A 72 10.45 -20.25 -5.02
C HIS A 72 10.54 -19.55 -6.37
N GLY A 73 11.58 -18.72 -6.55
CA GLY A 73 11.81 -17.97 -7.78
C GLY A 73 10.98 -16.68 -7.93
N MET A 74 10.09 -16.37 -6.99
CA MET A 74 9.43 -15.09 -6.94
C MET A 74 10.34 -14.05 -6.29
N LYS A 75 10.58 -12.93 -6.97
CA LYS A 75 11.43 -11.85 -6.46
C LYS A 75 10.60 -10.91 -5.60
N GLU A 76 11.23 -10.25 -4.63
CA GLU A 76 10.57 -9.27 -3.75
C GLU A 76 10.31 -7.94 -4.48
N HIS A 77 11.11 -7.63 -5.52
CA HIS A 77 11.04 -6.38 -6.30
C HIS A 77 11.08 -6.67 -7.80
N GLY A 78 10.65 -5.71 -8.61
CA GLY A 78 10.71 -5.78 -10.07
C GLY A 78 9.48 -6.41 -10.72
N HIS A 79 8.37 -6.56 -9.98
CA HIS A 79 7.11 -7.08 -10.53
C HIS A 79 6.36 -6.05 -11.36
N GLU A 80 6.61 -4.77 -11.15
CA GLU A 80 6.02 -3.65 -11.86
C GLU A 80 6.35 -3.65 -13.35
N HIS A 81 7.46 -4.28 -13.75
CA HIS A 81 7.90 -4.39 -15.14
C HIS A 81 7.50 -5.72 -15.82
N LEU A 82 6.86 -6.63 -15.10
CA LEU A 82 6.48 -7.94 -15.64
C LEU A 82 5.17 -7.83 -16.43
N GLY A 83 5.20 -8.30 -17.68
CA GLY A 83 4.00 -8.44 -18.51
C GLY A 83 3.23 -9.72 -18.21
N VAL A 84 2.01 -9.83 -18.78
CA VAL A 84 1.16 -11.02 -18.64
C VAL A 84 1.89 -12.30 -19.08
N PHE A 85 2.68 -12.21 -20.13
CA PHE A 85 3.45 -13.38 -20.64
C PHE A 85 4.53 -13.86 -19.66
N ASP A 86 5.13 -12.94 -18.88
CA ASP A 86 6.11 -13.31 -17.85
C ASP A 86 5.45 -14.09 -16.71
N TYR A 87 4.24 -13.69 -16.31
CA TYR A 87 3.44 -14.40 -15.31
C TYR A 87 2.98 -15.78 -15.80
N VAL A 88 2.60 -15.89 -17.09
CA VAL A 88 2.24 -17.19 -17.69
C VAL A 88 3.48 -18.10 -17.72
N ALA A 89 4.64 -17.58 -18.19
CA ALA A 89 5.88 -18.34 -18.20
C ALA A 89 6.33 -18.76 -16.80
N PHE A 90 6.14 -17.90 -15.79
CA PHE A 90 6.41 -18.23 -14.40
C PHE A 90 5.48 -19.35 -13.91
N GLY A 91 4.17 -19.26 -14.19
CA GLY A 91 3.21 -20.32 -13.86
C GLY A 91 3.55 -21.67 -14.48
N LEU A 92 3.95 -21.67 -15.77
CA LEU A 92 4.40 -22.88 -16.46
C LEU A 92 5.65 -23.50 -15.82
N ARG A 93 6.62 -22.67 -15.40
CA ARG A 93 7.83 -23.15 -14.67
C ARG A 93 7.51 -23.75 -13.32
N LEU A 94 6.52 -23.22 -12.60
CA LEU A 94 6.08 -23.76 -11.32
C LEU A 94 5.44 -25.15 -11.46
N GLY A 95 4.86 -25.45 -12.61
CA GLY A 95 4.10 -26.68 -12.85
C GLY A 95 2.81 -26.74 -12.01
N VAL A 96 2.02 -27.78 -12.19
CA VAL A 96 0.67 -27.92 -11.57
C VAL A 96 0.75 -27.88 -10.03
N ARG A 97 1.72 -28.59 -9.43
CA ARG A 97 1.88 -28.58 -7.95
C ARG A 97 2.33 -27.23 -7.42
N GLY A 98 3.22 -26.54 -8.13
CA GLY A 98 3.70 -25.19 -7.75
C GLY A 98 2.58 -24.15 -7.87
N VAL A 99 1.77 -24.21 -8.94
CA VAL A 99 0.60 -23.34 -9.11
C VAL A 99 -0.45 -23.61 -8.02
N GLY A 100 -0.75 -24.87 -7.70
CA GLY A 100 -1.65 -25.22 -6.60
C GLY A 100 -1.16 -24.69 -5.25
N GLY A 101 0.14 -24.79 -4.99
CA GLY A 101 0.78 -24.19 -3.80
C GLY A 101 0.68 -22.67 -3.78
N LEU A 102 0.88 -22.00 -4.93
CA LEU A 102 0.74 -20.54 -5.05
C LEU A 102 -0.71 -20.09 -4.76
N VAL A 103 -1.69 -20.78 -5.33
CA VAL A 103 -3.12 -20.50 -5.08
C VAL A 103 -3.46 -20.66 -3.60
N SER A 104 -2.98 -21.73 -2.95
CA SER A 104 -3.20 -21.95 -1.52
C SER A 104 -2.59 -20.82 -0.66
N ARG A 105 -1.36 -20.40 -0.97
CA ARG A 105 -0.68 -19.28 -0.27
C ARG A 105 -1.42 -17.97 -0.48
N PHE A 106 -1.89 -17.73 -1.70
CA PHE A 106 -2.69 -16.55 -2.01
C PHE A 106 -4.02 -16.55 -1.25
N ALA A 107 -4.70 -17.68 -1.18
CA ALA A 107 -5.91 -17.82 -0.37
C ALA A 107 -5.64 -17.56 1.13
N ALA A 108 -4.51 -18.06 1.66
CA ALA A 108 -4.10 -17.77 3.03
C ALA A 108 -3.80 -16.27 3.24
N ALA A 109 -3.13 -15.62 2.28
CA ALA A 109 -2.90 -14.18 2.34
C ALA A 109 -4.21 -13.38 2.33
N VAL A 110 -5.17 -13.74 1.49
CA VAL A 110 -6.49 -13.10 1.45
C VAL A 110 -7.24 -13.30 2.77
N ALA A 111 -7.21 -14.50 3.36
CA ALA A 111 -7.81 -14.75 4.66
C ALA A 111 -7.18 -13.86 5.76
N GLU A 112 -5.86 -13.70 5.74
CA GLU A 112 -5.14 -12.80 6.66
C GLU A 112 -5.53 -11.33 6.44
N LEU A 113 -5.66 -10.88 5.19
CA LEU A 113 -6.12 -9.51 4.91
C LEU A 113 -7.53 -9.23 5.48
N PHE A 114 -8.41 -10.22 5.44
CA PHE A 114 -9.73 -10.10 6.10
C PHE A 114 -9.64 -10.14 7.63
N ALA A 115 -8.69 -10.89 8.19
CA ALA A 115 -8.41 -10.85 9.62
C ALA A 115 -7.87 -9.47 10.05
N LEU A 116 -6.94 -8.89 9.30
CA LEU A 116 -6.45 -7.51 9.51
C LEU A 116 -7.58 -6.49 9.42
N ARG A 117 -8.51 -6.66 8.47
CA ARG A 117 -9.68 -5.79 8.40
C ARG A 117 -10.48 -5.83 9.70
N ARG A 118 -10.72 -7.01 10.27
CA ARG A 118 -11.41 -7.12 11.57
C ARG A 118 -10.63 -6.45 12.69
N ALA A 119 -9.30 -6.54 12.66
CA ALA A 119 -8.44 -5.88 13.63
C ALA A 119 -8.60 -4.34 13.63
N HIS A 120 -8.80 -3.71 12.47
CA HIS A 120 -9.09 -2.26 12.38
C HIS A 120 -10.35 -1.82 13.14
N PHE A 121 -11.30 -2.72 13.36
CA PHE A 121 -12.56 -2.44 14.06
C PHE A 121 -12.59 -3.05 15.47
N HIS A 122 -11.46 -3.55 15.97
CA HIS A 122 -11.33 -4.05 17.32
C HIS A 122 -11.35 -2.90 18.34
N GLU A 123 -11.96 -3.11 19.49
CA GLU A 123 -12.08 -2.07 20.54
C GLU A 123 -10.73 -1.52 21.00
N ALA A 124 -9.68 -2.36 21.04
CA ALA A 124 -8.33 -1.94 21.37
C ALA A 124 -7.73 -0.88 20.41
N MET A 125 -8.31 -0.68 19.21
CA MET A 125 -7.92 0.42 18.32
C MET A 125 -8.18 1.79 18.94
N THR A 126 -9.17 1.91 19.83
CA THR A 126 -9.41 3.16 20.58
C THR A 126 -8.24 3.48 21.51
N THR A 127 -7.69 2.46 22.18
CA THR A 127 -6.50 2.60 23.02
C THR A 127 -5.27 2.99 22.19
N LEU A 128 -5.07 2.35 21.03
CA LEU A 128 -3.97 2.69 20.13
C LEU A 128 -4.10 4.10 19.56
N LYS A 129 -5.31 4.55 19.27
CA LYS A 129 -5.58 5.94 18.89
C LYS A 129 -5.19 6.92 20.00
N SER A 130 -5.57 6.63 21.24
CA SER A 130 -5.21 7.45 22.38
C SER A 130 -3.70 7.48 22.60
N GLU A 131 -3.02 6.36 22.45
CA GLU A 131 -1.56 6.28 22.53
C GLU A 131 -0.89 7.04 21.39
N HIS A 132 -1.41 6.97 20.16
CA HIS A 132 -0.97 7.78 19.04
C HIS A 132 -1.05 9.28 19.37
N GLU A 133 -2.21 9.74 19.83
CA GLU A 133 -2.42 11.15 20.20
C GLU A 133 -1.48 11.60 21.33
N ARG A 134 -1.24 10.73 22.31
CA ARG A 134 -0.29 10.99 23.39
C ARG A 134 1.13 11.16 22.87
N ARG A 135 1.58 10.25 22.00
CA ARG A 135 2.92 10.31 21.39
C ARG A 135 3.09 11.51 20.47
N VAL A 136 2.07 11.86 19.69
CA VAL A 136 2.05 13.09 18.88
C VAL A 136 2.19 14.32 19.78
N ALA A 137 1.53 14.36 20.93
CA ALA A 137 1.65 15.47 21.88
C ALA A 137 3.07 15.57 22.45
N LEU A 138 3.67 14.45 22.86
CA LEU A 138 5.06 14.42 23.35
C LEU A 138 6.07 14.88 22.28
N LEU A 139 5.90 14.41 21.03
CA LEU A 139 6.74 14.84 19.92
C LEU A 139 6.56 16.34 19.63
N ALA A 140 5.35 16.88 19.79
CA ALA A 140 5.08 18.30 19.60
C ALA A 140 5.82 19.16 20.62
N GLU A 141 5.87 18.71 21.86
CA GLU A 141 6.63 19.39 22.93
C GLU A 141 8.14 19.30 22.68
N ALA A 142 8.64 18.10 22.38
CA ALA A 142 10.08 17.88 22.15
C ALA A 142 10.60 18.64 20.93
N SER A 143 9.85 18.63 19.81
CA SER A 143 10.25 19.27 18.54
C SER A 143 9.97 20.78 18.48
N ARG A 144 9.16 21.31 19.40
CA ARG A 144 8.66 22.71 19.39
C ARG A 144 7.86 23.07 18.13
N LEU A 145 7.31 22.07 17.42
CA LEU A 145 6.57 22.29 16.18
C LEU A 145 5.09 22.65 16.38
N GLY A 146 4.58 22.43 17.59
CA GLY A 146 3.20 22.65 17.93
C GLY A 146 2.28 21.47 17.55
N LYS A 147 1.31 21.17 18.41
CA LYS A 147 0.44 19.99 18.31
C LYS A 147 -0.42 19.99 17.05
N ASP A 148 -0.94 21.16 16.68
CA ASP A 148 -1.86 21.28 15.51
C ASP A 148 -1.11 21.01 14.19
N ARG A 149 0.15 21.41 14.10
CA ARG A 149 0.99 21.15 12.93
C ARG A 149 1.29 19.66 12.79
N LEU A 150 1.62 18.97 13.90
CA LEU A 150 1.84 17.53 13.87
C LEU A 150 0.56 16.74 13.59
N ARG A 151 -0.58 17.22 14.06
CA ARG A 151 -1.89 16.65 13.67
C ARG A 151 -2.18 16.82 12.18
N ALA A 152 -1.87 17.98 11.63
CA ALA A 152 -1.99 18.21 10.19
C ALA A 152 -1.07 17.29 9.39
N LEU A 153 0.15 17.00 9.87
CA LEU A 153 1.03 15.99 9.29
C LEU A 153 0.42 14.58 9.35
N ALA A 154 -0.08 14.19 10.52
CA ALA A 154 -0.74 12.88 10.69
C ALA A 154 -1.97 12.73 9.78
N ALA A 155 -2.70 13.82 9.52
CA ALA A 155 -3.86 13.82 8.63
C ALA A 155 -3.50 13.61 7.14
N LEU A 156 -2.23 13.75 6.75
CA LEU A 156 -1.76 13.43 5.39
C LEU A 156 -1.61 11.92 5.17
N GLN A 157 -1.61 11.13 6.22
CA GLN A 157 -1.47 9.68 6.14
C GLN A 157 -2.56 9.05 5.26
N ALA A 158 -2.17 8.09 4.42
CA ALA A 158 -3.11 7.30 3.64
C ALA A 158 -3.90 6.34 4.54
N GLN A 159 -5.15 6.08 4.18
CA GLN A 159 -5.90 5.03 4.85
C GLN A 159 -5.46 3.66 4.36
N PRO A 160 -5.18 2.69 5.25
CA PRO A 160 -4.81 1.34 4.84
C PRO A 160 -5.88 0.68 3.97
N VAL A 161 -5.49 0.10 2.84
CA VAL A 161 -6.42 -0.64 1.96
C VAL A 161 -7.11 -1.81 2.69
N THR A 162 -6.48 -2.34 3.72
CA THR A 162 -7.03 -3.43 4.56
C THR A 162 -8.24 -3.01 5.39
N ARG A 163 -8.52 -1.72 5.49
CA ARG A 163 -9.68 -1.21 6.21
C ARG A 163 -11.00 -1.48 5.49
N SER A 164 -11.01 -1.57 4.18
CA SER A 164 -12.22 -1.73 3.37
C SER A 164 -12.24 -3.03 2.56
N ILE A 165 -13.43 -3.64 2.43
CA ILE A 165 -13.61 -4.83 1.57
C ILE A 165 -13.29 -4.51 0.11
N PRO A 166 -13.82 -3.43 -0.49
CA PRO A 166 -13.46 -3.08 -1.86
C PRO A 166 -11.95 -2.84 -2.04
N GLY A 167 -11.29 -2.22 -1.06
CA GLY A 167 -9.84 -2.04 -1.06
C GLY A 167 -9.09 -3.37 -1.14
N ILE A 168 -9.44 -4.33 -0.28
CA ILE A 168 -8.82 -5.67 -0.28
C ILE A 168 -9.07 -6.36 -1.63
N LEU A 169 -10.35 -6.46 -2.06
CA LEU A 169 -10.71 -7.18 -3.29
C LEU A 169 -10.05 -6.57 -4.53
N GLY A 170 -10.06 -5.25 -4.64
CA GLY A 170 -9.41 -4.53 -5.73
C GLY A 170 -7.89 -4.71 -5.74
N SER A 171 -7.26 -4.70 -4.58
CA SER A 171 -5.80 -4.84 -4.45
C SER A 171 -5.29 -6.23 -4.83
N VAL A 172 -6.06 -7.29 -4.55
CA VAL A 172 -5.71 -8.67 -4.91
C VAL A 172 -6.36 -9.16 -6.22
N LEU A 173 -6.97 -8.27 -7.00
CA LEU A 173 -7.64 -8.57 -8.29
C LEU A 173 -8.84 -9.53 -8.19
N LEU A 174 -9.36 -9.82 -7.01
CA LEU A 174 -10.52 -10.69 -6.85
C LEU A 174 -11.79 -10.10 -7.46
N ASP A 175 -11.94 -8.79 -7.48
CA ASP A 175 -12.98 -8.05 -8.17
C ASP A 175 -12.99 -8.36 -9.68
N ARG A 176 -11.81 -8.46 -10.30
CA ARG A 176 -11.64 -8.76 -11.72
C ARG A 176 -11.83 -10.23 -12.04
N LEU A 177 -11.36 -11.10 -11.15
CA LEU A 177 -11.65 -12.53 -11.27
C LEU A 177 -13.16 -12.79 -11.20
N ALA A 178 -13.85 -12.16 -10.25
CA ALA A 178 -15.30 -12.23 -10.15
C ALA A 178 -16.00 -11.67 -11.39
N LEU A 179 -15.55 -10.50 -11.90
CA LEU A 179 -16.09 -9.91 -13.12
C LEU A 179 -15.86 -10.81 -14.34
N GLY A 180 -14.68 -11.41 -14.47
CA GLY A 180 -14.37 -12.37 -15.55
C GLY A 180 -15.24 -13.62 -15.47
N LEU A 181 -15.44 -14.16 -14.27
CA LEU A 181 -16.32 -15.31 -14.05
C LEU A 181 -17.77 -14.99 -14.40
N LEU A 182 -18.29 -13.85 -13.96
CA LEU A 182 -19.64 -13.39 -14.29
C LEU A 182 -19.83 -13.21 -15.80
N ALA A 183 -18.85 -12.60 -16.47
CA ALA A 183 -18.87 -12.45 -17.92
C ALA A 183 -18.87 -13.82 -18.64
N SER A 184 -18.09 -14.78 -18.16
CA SER A 184 -18.03 -16.14 -18.72
C SER A 184 -19.36 -16.86 -18.56
N ILE A 185 -20.00 -16.75 -17.39
CA ILE A 185 -21.33 -17.31 -17.14
C ILE A 185 -22.37 -16.65 -18.06
N ALA A 186 -22.34 -15.32 -18.17
CA ALA A 186 -23.26 -14.59 -19.03
C ALA A 186 -23.08 -14.98 -20.51
N LEU A 187 -21.85 -15.16 -21.00
CA LEU A 187 -21.57 -15.63 -22.35
C LEU A 187 -22.11 -17.07 -22.57
N ALA A 188 -21.94 -17.96 -21.58
CA ALA A 188 -22.50 -19.32 -21.67
C ALA A 188 -24.05 -19.30 -21.74
N VAL A 189 -24.69 -18.45 -20.95
CA VAL A 189 -26.17 -18.27 -21.00
C VAL A 189 -26.59 -17.71 -22.35
N VAL A 190 -25.90 -16.70 -22.87
CA VAL A 190 -26.16 -16.12 -24.20
C VAL A 190 -25.98 -17.15 -25.31
N ALA A 191 -24.95 -18.01 -25.22
CA ALA A 191 -24.75 -19.08 -26.19
C ALA A 191 -25.92 -20.07 -26.20
N VAL A 192 -26.36 -20.52 -25.02
CA VAL A 192 -27.50 -21.48 -24.91
C VAL A 192 -28.78 -20.85 -25.41
N ILE A 193 -29.16 -19.66 -24.94
CA ILE A 193 -30.43 -19.03 -25.30
C ILE A 193 -30.37 -18.50 -26.75
N GLY A 194 -29.22 -17.92 -27.12
CA GLY A 194 -29.06 -17.26 -28.41
C GLY A 194 -29.08 -18.21 -29.62
N VAL A 195 -28.69 -19.49 -29.43
CA VAL A 195 -28.79 -20.53 -30.46
C VAL A 195 -30.24 -20.68 -30.90
N PHE A 196 -31.21 -20.70 -29.96
CA PHE A 196 -32.62 -20.82 -30.27
C PHE A 196 -33.27 -19.61 -30.93
N HIS A 197 -32.64 -18.42 -30.77
CA HIS A 197 -33.21 -17.16 -31.25
C HIS A 197 -32.38 -16.48 -32.36
N GLY A 198 -31.29 -17.08 -32.81
CA GLY A 198 -30.40 -16.52 -33.84
C GLY A 198 -29.69 -15.19 -33.42
N ARG A 199 -29.59 -14.92 -32.12
CA ARG A 199 -29.08 -13.63 -31.56
C ARG A 199 -27.80 -13.76 -30.76
N VAL A 200 -27.09 -14.89 -30.88
CA VAL A 200 -25.83 -15.13 -30.10
C VAL A 200 -24.83 -13.99 -30.25
N LEU A 201 -24.62 -13.53 -31.46
CA LEU A 201 -23.61 -12.47 -31.73
C LEU A 201 -23.92 -11.17 -30.99
N TYR A 202 -25.16 -10.69 -31.06
CA TYR A 202 -25.56 -9.43 -30.41
C TYR A 202 -25.49 -9.55 -28.87
N GLY A 203 -25.92 -10.67 -28.33
CA GLY A 203 -25.81 -10.94 -26.89
C GLY A 203 -24.36 -11.01 -26.42
N ALA A 204 -23.48 -11.70 -27.17
CA ALA A 204 -22.08 -11.80 -26.85
C ALA A 204 -21.37 -10.42 -26.91
N LEU A 205 -21.66 -9.62 -27.93
CA LEU A 205 -21.14 -8.25 -28.02
C LEU A 205 -21.60 -7.38 -26.85
N GLY A 206 -22.87 -7.50 -26.42
CA GLY A 206 -23.39 -6.79 -25.25
C GLY A 206 -22.66 -7.16 -23.95
N VAL A 207 -22.45 -8.45 -23.72
CA VAL A 207 -21.71 -8.94 -22.54
C VAL A 207 -20.25 -8.45 -22.56
N LEU A 208 -19.58 -8.55 -23.71
CA LEU A 208 -18.20 -8.07 -23.86
C LEU A 208 -18.08 -6.55 -23.64
N ALA A 209 -19.00 -5.77 -24.20
CA ALA A 209 -19.02 -4.32 -23.99
C ALA A 209 -19.23 -3.97 -22.51
N ALA A 210 -20.19 -4.62 -21.84
CA ALA A 210 -20.42 -4.43 -20.41
C ALA A 210 -19.19 -4.82 -19.56
N TRP A 211 -18.54 -5.93 -19.92
CA TRP A 211 -17.30 -6.35 -19.27
C TRP A 211 -16.15 -5.34 -19.43
N VAL A 212 -15.94 -4.82 -20.65
CA VAL A 212 -14.92 -3.80 -20.92
C VAL A 212 -15.19 -2.54 -20.12
N ILE A 213 -16.44 -2.06 -20.09
CA ILE A 213 -16.83 -0.86 -19.33
C ILE A 213 -16.56 -1.07 -17.83
N ALA A 214 -17.03 -2.19 -17.27
CA ALA A 214 -16.82 -2.50 -15.85
C ALA A 214 -15.33 -2.67 -15.52
N HIS A 215 -14.57 -3.34 -16.40
CA HIS A 215 -13.12 -3.50 -16.24
C HIS A 215 -12.38 -2.15 -16.25
N ARG A 216 -12.76 -1.25 -17.17
CA ARG A 216 -12.20 0.11 -17.21
C ARG A 216 -12.54 0.89 -15.96
N TYR A 217 -13.80 0.85 -15.53
CA TYR A 217 -14.24 1.52 -14.31
C TYR A 217 -13.44 1.06 -13.07
N LEU A 218 -13.32 -0.26 -12.87
CA LEU A 218 -12.49 -0.82 -11.81
C LEU A 218 -11.00 -0.41 -11.93
N SER A 219 -10.50 -0.26 -13.15
CA SER A 219 -9.11 0.18 -13.40
C SER A 219 -8.89 1.63 -12.98
N MET A 220 -9.85 2.51 -13.25
CA MET A 220 -9.74 3.94 -12.92
C MET A 220 -9.79 4.20 -11.40
N GLN A 221 -10.37 3.29 -10.62
CA GLN A 221 -10.42 3.41 -9.17
C GLN A 221 -9.15 2.94 -8.46
N ARG A 222 -8.17 2.42 -9.20
CA ARG A 222 -6.91 1.94 -8.63
C ARG A 222 -5.88 3.07 -8.60
N GLN A 223 -5.46 3.43 -7.41
CA GLN A 223 -4.20 4.13 -7.18
C GLN A 223 -3.10 3.05 -7.12
N LEU A 224 -2.34 2.91 -8.19
CA LEU A 224 -1.29 1.88 -8.29
C LEU A 224 0.09 2.44 -8.01
N ASP A 225 0.28 3.75 -8.17
CA ASP A 225 1.59 4.38 -8.04
C ASP A 225 1.65 5.26 -6.78
N PRO A 226 2.31 4.78 -5.70
CA PRO A 226 2.54 5.59 -4.53
C PRO A 226 3.45 6.79 -4.78
N ALA A 227 4.25 6.79 -5.88
CA ALA A 227 5.19 7.85 -6.17
C ALA A 227 4.49 9.17 -6.49
N GLU A 228 3.40 9.16 -7.27
CA GLU A 228 2.61 10.37 -7.54
C GLU A 228 1.98 10.95 -6.28
N GLU A 229 1.41 10.09 -5.44
CA GLU A 229 0.83 10.52 -4.17
C GLU A 229 1.89 11.08 -3.22
N MET A 230 3.06 10.44 -3.13
CA MET A 230 4.18 10.92 -2.31
C MET A 230 4.67 12.28 -2.79
N ALA A 231 4.80 12.50 -4.10
CA ALA A 231 5.18 13.79 -4.66
C ALA A 231 4.14 14.90 -4.32
N ALA A 232 2.85 14.60 -4.41
CA ALA A 232 1.80 15.53 -4.00
C ALA A 232 1.86 15.84 -2.50
N ARG A 233 2.13 14.84 -1.66
CA ARG A 233 2.33 15.01 -0.20
C ARG A 233 3.57 15.82 0.12
N ALA A 234 4.67 15.62 -0.63
CA ALA A 234 5.91 16.40 -0.44
C ALA A 234 5.66 17.91 -0.55
N GLY A 235 4.86 18.36 -1.53
CA GLY A 235 4.49 19.77 -1.65
C GLY A 235 3.67 20.28 -0.45
N THR A 236 2.80 19.45 0.11
CA THR A 236 2.03 19.81 1.31
C THR A 236 2.89 19.82 2.57
N LEU A 237 3.82 18.88 2.70
CA LEU A 237 4.80 18.83 3.78
C LEU A 237 5.68 20.08 3.80
N ALA A 238 6.19 20.49 2.63
CA ALA A 238 7.00 21.71 2.52
C ALA A 238 6.23 22.99 2.95
N ARG A 239 4.90 23.02 2.77
CA ARG A 239 4.06 24.13 3.27
C ARG A 239 3.85 24.07 4.79
N LEU A 240 3.63 22.87 5.34
CA LEU A 240 3.39 22.69 6.78
C LEU A 240 4.68 22.89 7.59
N LEU A 241 5.80 22.39 7.08
CA LEU A 241 7.13 22.44 7.67
C LEU A 241 8.09 23.00 6.63
N PRO A 242 8.33 24.32 6.62
CA PRO A 242 9.20 24.96 5.64
C PRO A 242 10.58 24.29 5.58
N ALA A 243 10.89 23.67 4.44
CA ALA A 243 12.14 22.99 4.17
C ALA A 243 12.51 23.16 2.68
N ALA A 244 13.79 23.34 2.38
CA ALA A 244 14.31 23.40 1.02
C ALA A 244 14.27 22.00 0.35
N PHE A 245 14.41 20.95 1.16
CA PHE A 245 14.40 19.58 0.70
C PHE A 245 13.36 18.74 1.47
N VAL A 246 12.57 17.97 0.75
CA VAL A 246 11.70 16.92 1.30
C VAL A 246 12.23 15.60 0.78
N VAL A 247 12.78 14.78 1.67
CA VAL A 247 13.40 13.49 1.33
C VAL A 247 12.53 12.37 1.82
N MET A 248 12.08 11.51 0.90
CA MET A 248 11.32 10.32 1.23
C MET A 248 11.93 9.09 0.54
N GLY A 249 12.04 8.01 1.27
CA GLY A 249 12.43 6.71 0.74
C GLY A 249 11.23 5.94 0.13
N HIS A 250 11.03 4.74 0.54
CA HIS A 250 9.90 3.84 0.30
C HIS A 250 9.73 3.32 -1.13
N THR A 251 9.63 4.18 -2.15
CA THR A 251 9.39 3.76 -3.55
C THR A 251 10.61 3.14 -4.20
N HIS A 252 11.80 3.37 -3.69
CA HIS A 252 13.09 2.96 -4.25
C HIS A 252 13.33 3.48 -5.68
N ILE A 253 12.57 4.48 -6.10
CA ILE A 253 12.70 5.16 -7.38
C ILE A 253 13.40 6.49 -7.13
N PRO A 254 14.60 6.72 -7.70
CA PRO A 254 15.28 8.01 -7.55
C PRO A 254 14.47 9.09 -8.27
N VAL A 255 14.04 10.09 -7.53
CA VAL A 255 13.26 11.22 -8.03
C VAL A 255 13.92 12.51 -7.53
N GLN A 256 13.96 13.51 -8.39
CA GLN A 256 14.27 14.88 -8.00
C GLN A 256 13.37 15.82 -8.76
N GLN A 257 12.44 16.44 -8.05
CA GLN A 257 11.48 17.35 -8.69
C GLN A 257 11.13 18.55 -7.81
N PRO A 258 10.92 19.73 -8.40
CA PRO A 258 10.44 20.88 -7.65
C PRO A 258 9.01 20.63 -7.16
N VAL A 259 8.74 21.01 -5.92
CA VAL A 259 7.42 20.99 -5.30
C VAL A 259 7.14 22.34 -4.65
N HIS A 260 5.89 22.60 -4.26
CA HIS A 260 5.49 23.86 -3.65
C HIS A 260 5.90 25.08 -4.49
N ASP A 261 5.50 25.08 -5.76
CA ASP A 261 5.80 26.15 -6.73
C ASP A 261 7.31 26.46 -6.87
N GLY A 262 8.14 25.44 -6.72
CA GLY A 262 9.60 25.54 -6.80
C GLY A 262 10.30 26.01 -5.52
N ALA A 263 9.55 26.24 -4.44
CA ALA A 263 10.13 26.67 -3.15
C ALA A 263 10.83 25.52 -2.41
N ALA A 264 10.58 24.26 -2.78
CA ALA A 264 11.23 23.08 -2.22
C ALA A 264 11.53 22.06 -3.32
N THR A 265 12.45 21.14 -3.03
CA THR A 265 12.78 20.00 -3.88
C THR A 265 12.41 18.70 -3.16
N TYR A 266 11.62 17.86 -3.81
CA TYR A 266 11.36 16.49 -3.39
C TYR A 266 12.43 15.55 -3.95
N ILE A 267 12.96 14.68 -3.08
CA ILE A 267 14.02 13.72 -3.38
C ILE A 267 13.60 12.34 -2.84
#